data_92ff5f9992b1f60c024126b94f36117b
#
_entry.id   92ff5f9992b1f60c024126b94f36117b
#
_cell.length_a   1.000
_cell.length_b   1.000
_cell.length_c   1.000
_cell.angle_alpha   90.00
_cell.angle_beta   90.00
_cell.angle_gamma   90.00
#
_symmetry.space_group_name_H-M   'P 1'
#
loop_
_entity.id
_entity.type
_entity.pdbx_description
1 polymer ?
#
loop_
_entity_poly.entity_id
_entity_poly.type
_entity_poly.pdbx_seq_one_letter_code
_entity_poly.pdbx_strand_id
1 'polypeptide(L)'
;MTVLETQGLAARHAARALAVAGTARKNAALEAAARAIEARQGEILAANAADLEAARAAGLRPALLDRLALDEGRIAGIVEGVRQVAALPDPIGAVTKMDTRPNGLTIGKRRVPLGVIGIIYEARPNVTVDAAALGPYSSIWTNPPKKSLRHHKKGFP
;
A
#
# COMPACT_ATOMS: atom_id res chain seq x y z
N MET A 1 21.16 12.92 6.17
CA MET A 1 20.00 12.33 5.46
C MET A 1 18.78 12.39 6.36
N THR A 2 17.68 12.89 5.86
CA THR A 2 16.39 12.88 6.55
C THR A 2 15.81 11.46 6.58
N VAL A 3 14.82 11.20 7.46
CA VAL A 3 14.11 9.91 7.50
C VAL A 3 13.49 9.59 6.14
N LEU A 4 12.93 10.60 5.46
CA LEU A 4 12.30 10.43 4.15
C LEU A 4 13.31 10.05 3.06
N GLU A 5 14.48 10.63 3.06
CA GLU A 5 15.56 10.27 2.12
C GLU A 5 16.00 8.82 2.32
N THR A 6 16.20 8.40 3.58
CA THR A 6 16.58 7.02 3.90
C THR A 6 15.52 6.03 3.44
N GLN A 7 14.24 6.33 3.71
CA GLN A 7 13.11 5.50 3.29
C GLN A 7 12.98 5.46 1.76
N GLY A 8 13.16 6.59 1.08
CA GLY A 8 13.13 6.67 -0.38
C GLY A 8 14.21 5.82 -1.03
N LEU A 9 15.44 5.83 -0.47
CA LEU A 9 16.54 4.98 -0.96
C LEU A 9 16.25 3.50 -0.73
N ALA A 10 15.72 3.12 0.43
CA ALA A 10 15.32 1.74 0.73
C ALA A 10 14.21 1.26 -0.23
N ALA A 11 13.20 2.10 -0.47
CA ALA A 11 12.12 1.81 -1.42
C ALA A 11 12.66 1.64 -2.85
N ARG A 12 13.61 2.48 -3.27
CA ARG A 12 14.25 2.37 -4.59
C ARG A 12 15.05 1.06 -4.73
N HIS A 13 15.72 0.63 -3.68
CA HIS A 13 16.42 -0.65 -3.66
C HIS A 13 15.43 -1.82 -3.76
N ALA A 14 14.36 -1.82 -2.94
CA ALA A 14 13.31 -2.83 -2.96
C ALA A 14 12.59 -2.91 -4.32
N ALA A 15 12.35 -1.78 -4.98
CA ALA A 15 11.71 -1.70 -6.29
C ALA A 15 12.49 -2.48 -7.36
N ARG A 16 13.84 -2.46 -7.31
CA ARG A 16 14.68 -3.23 -8.25
C ARG A 16 14.50 -4.73 -8.08
N ALA A 17 14.40 -5.22 -6.84
CA ALA A 17 14.16 -6.63 -6.54
C ALA A 17 12.74 -7.06 -6.97
N LEU A 18 11.74 -6.21 -6.76
CA LEU A 18 10.36 -6.46 -7.18
C LEU A 18 10.18 -6.44 -8.70
N ALA A 19 10.93 -5.61 -9.42
CA ALA A 19 10.85 -5.50 -10.87
C ALA A 19 11.19 -6.81 -11.60
N VAL A 20 12.01 -7.66 -10.99
CA VAL A 20 12.42 -8.96 -11.53
C VAL A 20 11.76 -10.14 -10.82
N ALA A 21 10.92 -9.88 -9.81
CA ALA A 21 10.20 -10.92 -9.10
C ALA A 21 9.07 -11.48 -9.97
N GLY A 22 9.00 -12.80 -10.11
CA GLY A 22 7.89 -13.48 -10.77
C GLY A 22 6.59 -13.40 -9.97
N THR A 23 5.45 -13.55 -10.66
CA THR A 23 4.09 -13.48 -10.08
C THR A 23 3.91 -14.39 -8.87
N ALA A 24 4.40 -15.63 -8.92
CA ALA A 24 4.29 -16.57 -7.79
C ALA A 24 4.92 -16.03 -6.51
N ARG A 25 6.08 -15.36 -6.60
CA ARG A 25 6.75 -14.76 -5.44
C ARG A 25 6.00 -13.55 -4.91
N LYS A 26 5.43 -12.73 -5.79
CA LYS A 26 4.59 -11.58 -5.40
C LYS A 26 3.32 -12.05 -4.68
N ASN A 27 2.62 -13.05 -5.23
CA ASN A 27 1.42 -13.61 -4.63
C ASN A 27 1.70 -14.28 -3.29
N ALA A 28 2.83 -15.01 -3.16
CA ALA A 28 3.24 -15.62 -1.90
C ALA A 28 3.51 -14.55 -0.83
N ALA A 29 4.08 -13.40 -1.19
CA ALA A 29 4.30 -12.28 -0.27
C ALA A 29 2.97 -11.65 0.19
N LEU A 30 2.00 -11.46 -0.72
CA LEU A 30 0.68 -10.96 -0.39
C LEU A 30 -0.08 -11.91 0.53
N GLU A 31 -0.04 -13.21 0.26
CA GLU A 31 -0.67 -14.21 1.12
C GLU A 31 -0.01 -14.30 2.50
N ALA A 32 1.31 -14.15 2.58
CA ALA A 32 2.01 -14.04 3.86
C ALA A 32 1.59 -12.79 4.64
N ALA A 33 1.40 -11.65 3.96
CA ALA A 33 0.89 -10.42 4.57
C ALA A 33 -0.55 -10.61 5.08
N ALA A 34 -1.43 -11.23 4.30
CA ALA A 34 -2.80 -11.53 4.69
C ALA A 34 -2.84 -12.37 5.98
N ARG A 35 -2.08 -13.49 6.01
CA ARG A 35 -1.97 -14.33 7.22
C ARG A 35 -1.39 -13.58 8.42
N ALA A 36 -0.41 -12.71 8.21
CA ALA A 36 0.17 -11.94 9.30
C ALA A 36 -0.82 -10.94 9.91
N ILE A 37 -1.69 -10.32 9.10
CA ILE A 37 -2.77 -9.44 9.56
C ILE A 37 -3.79 -10.24 10.37
N GLU A 38 -4.22 -11.40 9.89
CA GLU A 38 -5.13 -12.30 10.61
C GLU A 38 -4.54 -12.73 11.97
N ALA A 39 -3.30 -13.21 11.97
CA ALA A 39 -2.64 -13.69 13.19
C ALA A 39 -2.44 -12.60 14.24
N ARG A 40 -2.31 -11.34 13.81
CA ARG A 40 -2.08 -10.18 14.70
C ARG A 40 -3.30 -9.28 14.84
N GLN A 41 -4.50 -9.80 14.53
CA GLN A 41 -5.75 -9.02 14.60
C GLN A 41 -5.96 -8.38 15.97
N GLY A 42 -5.75 -9.11 17.07
CA GLY A 42 -5.92 -8.58 18.42
C GLY A 42 -4.98 -7.41 18.74
N GLU A 43 -3.72 -7.48 18.29
CA GLU A 43 -2.75 -6.37 18.45
C GLU A 43 -3.19 -5.13 17.65
N ILE A 44 -3.69 -5.34 16.43
CA ILE A 44 -4.15 -4.26 15.56
C ILE A 44 -5.37 -3.57 16.17
N LEU A 45 -6.35 -4.35 16.68
CA LEU A 45 -7.55 -3.80 17.33
C LEU A 45 -7.19 -3.04 18.62
N ALA A 46 -6.28 -3.56 19.43
CA ALA A 46 -5.83 -2.89 20.65
C ALA A 46 -5.13 -1.55 20.34
N ALA A 47 -4.27 -1.52 19.32
CA ALA A 47 -3.63 -0.29 18.88
C ALA A 47 -4.65 0.72 18.32
N ASN A 48 -5.63 0.25 17.54
CA ASN A 48 -6.68 1.09 16.99
C ASN A 48 -7.59 1.69 18.09
N ALA A 49 -7.90 0.93 19.15
CA ALA A 49 -8.65 1.43 20.28
C ALA A 49 -7.94 2.62 20.97
N ALA A 50 -6.63 2.52 21.16
CA ALA A 50 -5.83 3.62 21.71
C ALA A 50 -5.81 4.86 20.79
N ASP A 51 -5.71 4.65 19.48
CA ASP A 51 -5.77 5.73 18.48
C ASP A 51 -7.14 6.42 18.49
N LEU A 52 -8.24 5.67 18.64
CA LEU A 52 -9.59 6.20 18.73
C LEU A 52 -9.79 7.03 20.00
N GLU A 53 -9.25 6.60 21.14
CA GLU A 53 -9.30 7.39 22.38
C GLU A 53 -8.56 8.72 22.23
N ALA A 54 -7.35 8.68 21.67
CA ALA A 54 -6.58 9.88 21.40
C ALA A 54 -7.29 10.83 20.43
N ALA A 55 -7.93 10.26 19.40
CA ALA A 55 -8.70 11.03 18.42
C ALA A 55 -9.95 11.70 19.01
N ARG A 56 -10.66 11.00 19.92
CA ARG A 56 -11.79 11.56 20.67
C ARG A 56 -11.34 12.69 21.59
N ALA A 57 -10.24 12.49 22.33
CA ALA A 57 -9.66 13.51 23.19
C ALA A 57 -9.21 14.76 22.40
N ALA A 58 -8.78 14.58 21.17
CA ALA A 58 -8.43 15.66 20.25
C ALA A 58 -9.63 16.34 19.58
N GLY A 59 -10.87 15.92 19.89
CA GLY A 59 -12.10 16.51 19.34
C GLY A 59 -12.36 16.19 17.86
N LEU A 60 -11.89 15.06 17.37
CA LEU A 60 -12.19 14.65 16.00
C LEU A 60 -13.71 14.46 15.80
N ARG A 61 -14.19 14.88 14.62
CA ARG A 61 -15.62 14.74 14.26
C ARG A 61 -16.00 13.25 14.12
N PRO A 62 -17.26 12.88 14.47
CA PRO A 62 -17.72 11.48 14.43
C PRO A 62 -17.45 10.76 13.11
N ALA A 63 -17.63 11.43 11.97
CA ALA A 63 -17.36 10.86 10.66
C ALA A 63 -15.89 10.49 10.42
N LEU A 64 -14.94 11.19 11.07
CA LEU A 64 -13.51 10.85 11.00
C LEU A 64 -13.17 9.72 11.98
N LEU A 65 -13.83 9.66 13.14
CA LEU A 65 -13.70 8.55 14.09
C LEU A 65 -14.19 7.23 13.46
N ASP A 66 -15.33 7.25 12.76
CA ASP A 66 -15.81 6.06 12.04
C ASP A 66 -14.83 5.59 10.96
N ARG A 67 -14.22 6.51 10.22
CA ARG A 67 -13.20 6.18 9.22
C ARG A 67 -11.90 5.61 9.81
N LEU A 68 -11.58 6.00 11.05
CA LEU A 68 -10.41 5.52 11.77
C LEU A 68 -10.68 4.16 12.44
N ALA A 69 -11.93 3.87 12.81
CA ALA A 69 -12.29 2.69 13.55
C ALA A 69 -12.05 1.41 12.75
N LEU A 70 -11.46 0.42 13.40
CA LEU A 70 -11.38 -0.96 12.93
C LEU A 70 -12.20 -1.85 13.85
N ASP A 71 -12.80 -2.86 13.27
CA ASP A 71 -13.42 -4.01 13.92
C ASP A 71 -12.97 -5.29 13.21
N GLU A 72 -13.38 -6.43 13.72
CA GLU A 72 -13.03 -7.73 13.14
C GLU A 72 -13.51 -7.86 11.69
N GLY A 73 -14.72 -7.38 11.39
CA GLY A 73 -15.27 -7.41 10.04
C GLY A 73 -14.49 -6.55 9.06
N ARG A 74 -14.08 -5.35 9.48
CA ARG A 74 -13.23 -4.46 8.67
C ARG A 74 -11.85 -5.06 8.42
N ILE A 75 -11.25 -5.73 9.42
CA ILE A 75 -9.96 -6.43 9.25
C ILE A 75 -10.13 -7.62 8.29
N ALA A 76 -11.19 -8.40 8.43
CA ALA A 76 -11.48 -9.49 7.51
C ALA A 76 -11.65 -8.99 6.06
N GLY A 77 -12.34 -7.85 5.88
CA GLY A 77 -12.45 -7.19 4.58
C GLY A 77 -11.11 -6.73 4.00
N ILE A 78 -10.21 -6.22 4.83
CA ILE A 78 -8.84 -5.85 4.42
C ILE A 78 -8.06 -7.09 3.94
N VAL A 79 -8.11 -8.18 4.69
CA VAL A 79 -7.45 -9.44 4.35
C VAL A 79 -7.97 -10.00 3.04
N GLU A 80 -9.29 -10.01 2.87
CA GLU A 80 -9.94 -10.45 1.64
C GLU A 80 -9.50 -9.56 0.45
N GLY A 81 -9.42 -8.25 0.62
CA GLY A 81 -8.90 -7.33 -0.39
C GLY A 81 -7.47 -7.68 -0.83
N VAL A 82 -6.58 -8.03 0.11
CA VAL A 82 -5.22 -8.47 -0.22
C VAL A 82 -5.23 -9.76 -1.05
N ARG A 83 -6.08 -10.74 -0.68
CA ARG A 83 -6.23 -12.00 -1.42
C ARG A 83 -6.80 -11.77 -2.82
N GLN A 84 -7.77 -10.86 -2.96
CA GLN A 84 -8.31 -10.47 -4.26
C GLN A 84 -7.23 -9.88 -5.16
N VAL A 85 -6.37 -9.00 -4.64
CA VAL A 85 -5.24 -8.47 -5.39
C VAL A 85 -4.28 -9.59 -5.81
N ALA A 86 -3.98 -10.56 -4.93
CA ALA A 86 -3.13 -11.71 -5.26
C ALA A 86 -3.72 -12.61 -6.35
N ALA A 87 -5.05 -12.65 -6.48
CA ALA A 87 -5.75 -13.43 -7.50
C ALA A 87 -5.79 -12.74 -8.88
N LEU A 88 -5.50 -11.44 -8.95
CA LEU A 88 -5.48 -10.71 -10.21
C LEU A 88 -4.30 -11.14 -11.09
N PRO A 89 -4.46 -11.11 -12.42
CA PRO A 89 -3.35 -11.35 -13.32
C PRO A 89 -2.28 -10.26 -13.16
N ASP A 90 -1.01 -10.69 -13.04
CA ASP A 90 0.13 -9.75 -12.97
C ASP A 90 0.23 -8.96 -14.30
N PRO A 91 0.10 -7.64 -14.28
CA PRO A 91 0.18 -6.84 -15.50
C PRO A 91 1.60 -6.68 -16.03
N ILE A 92 2.62 -6.95 -15.18
CA ILE A 92 4.03 -6.69 -15.53
C ILE A 92 4.51 -7.73 -16.56
N GLY A 93 5.12 -7.22 -17.63
CA GLY A 93 5.63 -8.03 -18.73
C GLY A 93 4.61 -8.34 -19.83
N ALA A 94 3.33 -8.01 -19.61
CA ALA A 94 2.31 -8.20 -20.65
C ALA A 94 2.62 -7.36 -21.90
N VAL A 95 2.58 -8.02 -23.07
CA VAL A 95 2.69 -7.34 -24.38
C VAL A 95 1.29 -6.98 -24.85
N THR A 96 1.02 -5.69 -25.00
CA THR A 96 -0.31 -5.18 -25.34
C THR A 96 -0.50 -4.93 -26.84
N LYS A 97 0.59 -4.82 -27.58
CA LYS A 97 0.57 -4.59 -29.02
C LYS A 97 1.88 -5.06 -29.66
N MET A 98 1.81 -5.61 -30.86
CA MET A 98 2.94 -5.91 -31.76
C MET A 98 2.58 -5.51 -33.18
N ASP A 99 3.44 -4.70 -33.82
CA ASP A 99 3.28 -4.25 -35.19
C ASP A 99 4.56 -4.49 -35.97
N THR A 100 4.46 -5.03 -37.18
CA THR A 100 5.59 -5.10 -38.11
C THR A 100 5.51 -3.93 -39.10
N ARG A 101 6.57 -3.15 -39.16
CA ARG A 101 6.70 -2.01 -40.05
C ARG A 101 7.06 -2.46 -41.46
N PRO A 102 6.82 -1.63 -42.51
CA PRO A 102 7.17 -1.98 -43.91
C PRO A 102 8.65 -2.33 -44.12
N ASN A 103 9.55 -1.82 -43.28
CA ASN A 103 10.97 -2.14 -43.32
C ASN A 103 11.34 -3.45 -42.59
N GLY A 104 10.35 -4.24 -42.13
CA GLY A 104 10.56 -5.50 -41.42
C GLY A 104 10.79 -5.37 -39.91
N LEU A 105 10.91 -4.15 -39.35
CA LEU A 105 11.09 -3.95 -37.92
C LEU A 105 9.79 -4.27 -37.15
N THR A 106 9.87 -5.16 -36.16
CA THR A 106 8.76 -5.47 -35.27
C THR A 106 8.85 -4.63 -34.01
N ILE A 107 7.81 -3.81 -33.73
CA ILE A 107 7.71 -2.92 -32.58
C ILE A 107 6.59 -3.41 -31.69
N GLY A 108 6.89 -3.58 -30.38
CA GLY A 108 5.91 -3.98 -29.37
C GLY A 108 5.76 -2.98 -28.23
N LYS A 109 4.58 -2.98 -27.59
CA LYS A 109 4.33 -2.31 -26.31
C LYS A 109 4.30 -3.34 -25.21
N ARG A 110 5.21 -3.21 -24.24
CA ARG A 110 5.28 -4.07 -23.05
C ARG A 110 5.04 -3.27 -21.80
N ARG A 111 4.26 -3.80 -20.87
CA ARG A 111 4.06 -3.20 -19.55
C ARG A 111 5.30 -3.42 -18.67
N VAL A 112 5.75 -2.37 -18.01
CA VAL A 112 6.90 -2.37 -17.10
C VAL A 112 6.50 -1.82 -15.74
N PRO A 113 7.22 -2.15 -14.65
CA PRO A 113 6.96 -1.56 -13.34
C PRO A 113 7.09 -0.04 -13.38
N LEU A 114 6.22 0.66 -12.64
CA LEU A 114 6.25 2.13 -12.54
C LEU A 114 7.45 2.65 -11.71
N GLY A 115 8.08 1.78 -10.93
CA GLY A 115 9.10 2.17 -9.96
C GLY A 115 8.50 2.49 -8.61
N VAL A 116 9.08 3.44 -7.87
CA VAL A 116 8.61 3.82 -6.53
C VAL A 116 7.49 4.86 -6.63
N ILE A 117 6.37 4.58 -5.98
CA ILE A 117 5.23 5.50 -5.84
C ILE A 117 5.10 5.88 -4.38
N GLY A 118 5.09 7.18 -4.09
CA GLY A 118 4.78 7.72 -2.77
C GLY A 118 3.28 8.00 -2.65
N ILE A 119 2.67 7.55 -1.55
CA ILE A 119 1.26 7.81 -1.25
C ILE A 119 1.17 8.56 0.08
N ILE A 120 0.48 9.70 0.07
CA ILE A 120 0.17 10.48 1.27
C ILE A 120 -1.31 10.29 1.54
N TYR A 121 -1.65 9.79 2.74
CA TYR A 121 -3.03 9.55 3.13
C TYR A 121 -3.23 9.85 4.62
N GLU A 122 -4.47 10.05 5.03
CA GLU A 122 -4.86 10.47 6.37
C GLU A 122 -6.05 9.64 6.87
N ALA A 123 -6.03 9.30 8.15
CA ALA A 123 -7.16 8.75 8.93
C ALA A 123 -7.90 7.53 8.35
N ARG A 124 -7.22 6.68 7.57
CA ARG A 124 -7.80 5.43 7.03
C ARG A 124 -6.80 4.29 7.16
N PRO A 125 -6.93 3.45 8.19
CA PRO A 125 -5.97 2.35 8.43
C PRO A 125 -5.93 1.32 7.30
N ASN A 126 -7.05 1.06 6.61
CA ASN A 126 -7.11 0.15 5.46
C ASN A 126 -6.23 0.62 4.29
N VAL A 127 -6.10 1.92 4.05
CA VAL A 127 -5.30 2.46 2.93
C VAL A 127 -3.85 2.03 3.00
N THR A 128 -3.30 1.84 4.22
CA THR A 128 -1.94 1.31 4.40
C THR A 128 -1.79 -0.06 3.74
N VAL A 129 -2.75 -0.94 3.96
CA VAL A 129 -2.72 -2.31 3.44
C VAL A 129 -3.07 -2.33 1.96
N ASP A 130 -4.09 -1.58 1.53
CA ASP A 130 -4.49 -1.48 0.13
C ASP A 130 -3.34 -0.99 -0.75
N ALA A 131 -2.66 0.08 -0.32
CA ALA A 131 -1.49 0.59 -1.02
C ALA A 131 -0.32 -0.42 -1.02
N ALA A 132 -0.05 -1.08 0.12
CA ALA A 132 0.99 -2.08 0.21
C ALA A 132 0.70 -3.32 -0.66
N ALA A 133 -0.56 -3.75 -0.76
CA ALA A 133 -0.97 -4.87 -1.60
C ALA A 133 -0.75 -4.61 -3.10
N LEU A 134 -0.95 -3.37 -3.55
CA LEU A 134 -0.67 -2.96 -4.93
C LEU A 134 0.83 -2.77 -5.22
N GLY A 135 1.65 -2.63 -4.17
CA GLY A 135 3.09 -2.39 -4.24
C GLY A 135 3.87 -3.39 -5.09
N PRO A 136 3.68 -4.71 -4.97
CA PRO A 136 4.38 -5.72 -5.76
C PRO A 136 4.19 -5.59 -7.26
N TYR A 137 3.06 -5.01 -7.71
CA TYR A 137 2.75 -4.82 -9.13
C TYR A 137 3.12 -3.42 -9.66
N SER A 138 3.38 -2.47 -8.76
CA SER A 138 3.70 -1.08 -9.12
C SER A 138 4.93 -0.52 -8.39
N SER A 139 5.53 -1.27 -7.46
CA SER A 139 6.61 -0.79 -6.59
C SER A 139 6.20 0.41 -5.72
N ILE A 140 5.03 0.32 -5.09
CA ILE A 140 4.50 1.36 -4.20
C ILE A 140 5.27 1.35 -2.87
N TRP A 141 5.65 2.53 -2.41
CA TRP A 141 6.13 2.76 -1.06
C TRP A 141 5.05 3.48 -0.24
N THR A 142 4.72 2.94 0.93
CA THR A 142 3.80 3.56 1.88
C THR A 142 4.55 3.96 3.14
N ASN A 143 4.36 5.20 3.58
CA ASN A 143 4.81 5.65 4.88
C ASN A 143 3.64 5.57 5.85
N PRO A 144 3.62 4.62 6.81
CA PRO A 144 2.60 4.65 7.83
C PRO A 144 2.70 5.97 8.61
N PRO A 145 1.58 6.60 8.97
CA PRO A 145 1.60 7.83 9.73
C PRO A 145 2.36 7.58 11.04
N LYS A 146 3.41 8.37 11.28
CA LYS A 146 4.06 8.37 12.59
C LYS A 146 3.02 8.78 13.64
N LYS A 147 2.92 8.03 14.75
CA LYS A 147 2.23 8.41 15.97
C LYS A 147 2.66 9.84 16.38
N SER A 148 2.04 10.86 15.86
CA SER A 148 1.96 12.19 16.45
C SER A 148 0.99 13.03 15.66
N LEU A 149 -0.25 13.04 16.07
CA LEU A 149 -1.13 14.17 15.87
C LEU A 149 -0.55 15.38 16.66
N ARG A 150 0.61 15.90 16.23
CA ARG A 150 0.99 17.24 16.61
C ARG A 150 0.20 18.18 15.73
N HIS A 151 -0.87 18.73 16.29
CA HIS A 151 -1.58 19.86 15.72
C HIS A 151 -0.59 20.96 15.32
N HIS A 152 -0.29 21.07 14.06
CA HIS A 152 0.20 22.31 13.51
C HIS A 152 -1.02 23.19 13.24
N LYS A 153 -1.47 23.89 14.32
CA LYS A 153 -2.19 25.16 14.14
C LYS A 153 -1.22 26.12 13.46
N LYS A 154 -1.27 26.20 12.15
CA LYS A 154 -0.85 27.38 11.41
C LYS A 154 -1.92 27.67 10.38
N GLY A 155 -2.66 28.78 10.67
CA GLY A 155 -3.62 29.34 9.76
C GLY A 155 -2.96 29.67 8.44
N PHE A 156 -3.68 29.36 7.38
CA PHE A 156 -3.47 30.00 6.10
C PHE A 156 -4.16 31.37 6.12
N PRO A 157 -3.52 32.42 5.52
CA PRO A 157 -4.15 33.72 5.36
C PRO A 157 -5.35 33.65 4.43
#